data_85dde4bd743937a66558e5a85abbc9af
#
_entry.id   85dde4bd743937a66558e5a85abbc9af
#
_cell.length_a   1.000
_cell.length_b   1.000
_cell.length_c   1.000
_cell.angle_alpha   90.00
_cell.angle_beta   90.00
_cell.angle_gamma   90.00
#
_symmetry.space_group_name_H-M   'P 1'
#
loop_
_entity.id
_entity.type
_entity.pdbx_description
1 polymer ?
#
loop_
_entity_poly.entity_id
_entity_poly.type
_entity_poly.pdbx_seq_one_letter_code
_entity_poly.pdbx_strand_id
1 'polypeptide(L)'
;MKRNLLKTIVCACLLSVAMPLMAQTAAKPFVIPELKTWTAASGSFAMPASVSIRTAKGEDVGRVGGLLAADLREMFGQESRLVADGRRGGDIVLALKADRQLGPEGYELRIGRDQVVITAPTAKGLFWATRTLLQMLDQTQGKRLPCGSTRDWPDYAIRGAMLDAGRKYLPMPMLRDYVRVMAYYKMNMLQVHLNDNGFPLYFDDNWDKTQAAFRLESNLFPGLTARDGSYTKQSFTALQLLGDSLGVDVVPEIDVPAHSLAFSRFRPSIASNDYGADHLDLGNPATYAFLDSLFGEYLGGEDPVFKGRYVHIGTDEYSNKTQQLVEQFRGFTDHYIKLVEQYGKKAVIWGSQTHARGATPIKVKDVLMCAWSNDYSRPDSMMALGYDLISIPDREVYIVPKAGYYHDYLDCRWLYENWTPAVINGNKFPERHPQIKGGMFAVWNDVVGNGISTRDIHYRAMPAIRTLATKMWTGSRVSMRWDEYAHRAQGMREAPGVNYAGWHAPGVVLEKAVVRPGDTLDADQIGWNYDVSF
;
A
#
# COMPACT_ATOMS: atom_id res chain seq x y z
N MET A 1 26.69 72.02 -64.03
CA MET A 1 27.08 70.75 -63.34
C MET A 1 27.43 71.07 -61.92
N LYS A 2 26.60 70.80 -60.98
CA LYS A 2 26.92 70.56 -59.51
C LYS A 2 25.73 69.89 -58.90
N ARG A 3 25.87 68.63 -58.45
CA ARG A 3 24.87 67.78 -57.74
C ARG A 3 24.79 68.25 -56.32
N ASN A 4 23.61 68.60 -55.84
CA ASN A 4 23.29 68.75 -54.42
C ASN A 4 22.70 67.46 -53.92
N LEU A 5 23.36 66.88 -52.88
CA LEU A 5 22.97 65.67 -52.20
C LEU A 5 22.11 66.11 -50.95
N LEU A 6 20.83 65.80 -50.99
CA LEU A 6 19.93 66.01 -49.86
C LEU A 6 20.10 64.83 -48.85
N LYS A 7 20.52 65.12 -47.62
CA LYS A 7 20.59 64.12 -46.54
C LYS A 7 19.24 64.13 -45.85
N THR A 8 18.48 63.05 -45.99
CA THR A 8 17.28 62.79 -45.22
C THR A 8 17.67 62.06 -43.90
N ILE A 9 17.46 62.72 -42.78
CA ILE A 9 17.61 62.14 -41.42
C ILE A 9 16.29 61.42 -41.10
N VAL A 10 16.32 60.09 -41.00
CA VAL A 10 15.19 59.28 -40.52
C VAL A 10 15.35 59.14 -38.98
N CYS A 11 14.49 59.82 -38.25
CA CYS A 11 14.37 59.66 -36.78
C CYS A 11 13.56 58.39 -36.53
N ALA A 12 14.20 57.26 -36.16
CA ALA A 12 13.53 56.06 -35.71
C ALA A 12 13.14 56.22 -34.24
N CYS A 13 11.86 56.52 -33.96
CA CYS A 13 11.30 56.42 -32.62
C CYS A 13 11.16 54.93 -32.24
N LEU A 14 12.03 54.42 -31.40
CA LEU A 14 11.88 53.13 -30.71
C LEU A 14 10.76 53.28 -29.67
N LEU A 15 9.53 52.92 -30.03
CA LEU A 15 8.48 52.62 -29.09
C LEU A 15 8.79 51.28 -28.40
N SER A 16 9.41 51.31 -27.25
CA SER A 16 9.51 50.17 -26.33
C SER A 16 8.09 49.85 -25.79
N VAL A 17 7.42 48.91 -26.44
CA VAL A 17 6.21 48.28 -25.90
C VAL A 17 6.66 47.44 -24.71
N ALA A 18 6.51 48.00 -23.50
CA ALA A 18 6.60 47.22 -22.26
C ALA A 18 5.41 46.23 -22.27
N MET A 19 5.65 44.99 -22.80
CA MET A 19 4.71 43.90 -22.53
C MET A 19 4.62 43.69 -21.01
N PRO A 20 3.42 43.76 -20.43
CA PRO A 20 3.28 43.36 -19.04
C PRO A 20 3.76 41.92 -18.94
N LEU A 21 4.79 41.69 -18.12
CA LEU A 21 5.21 40.36 -17.70
C LEU A 21 4.00 39.77 -16.97
N MET A 22 3.14 39.09 -17.70
CA MET A 22 2.08 38.30 -17.09
C MET A 22 2.80 37.35 -16.14
N ALA A 23 2.63 37.56 -14.83
CA ALA A 23 3.11 36.68 -13.80
C ALA A 23 2.53 35.31 -14.13
N GLN A 24 3.38 34.43 -14.64
CA GLN A 24 3.01 33.07 -14.96
C GLN A 24 2.52 32.46 -13.66
N THR A 25 1.22 32.27 -13.52
CA THR A 25 0.63 31.60 -12.35
C THR A 25 1.27 30.22 -12.29
N ALA A 26 1.96 29.93 -11.19
CA ALA A 26 2.66 28.67 -11.04
C ALA A 26 1.68 27.51 -11.27
N ALA A 27 2.00 26.63 -12.22
CA ALA A 27 1.19 25.45 -12.48
C ALA A 27 1.03 24.61 -11.21
N LYS A 28 -0.06 23.86 -11.12
CA LYS A 28 -0.30 22.91 -10.02
C LYS A 28 0.89 21.94 -9.92
N PRO A 29 1.54 21.81 -8.76
CA PRO A 29 2.66 20.89 -8.57
C PRO A 29 2.23 19.44 -8.85
N PHE A 30 3.12 18.69 -9.47
CA PHE A 30 2.91 17.27 -9.65
C PHE A 30 3.25 16.53 -8.35
N VAL A 31 2.31 15.78 -7.84
CA VAL A 31 2.49 14.87 -6.69
C VAL A 31 1.58 13.67 -6.86
N ILE A 32 1.92 12.57 -6.26
CA ILE A 32 1.14 11.34 -6.25
C ILE A 32 0.80 10.99 -4.79
N PRO A 33 -0.46 10.93 -4.41
CA PRO A 33 -1.69 11.27 -5.15
C PRO A 33 -1.77 12.74 -5.55
N GLU A 34 -2.49 13.01 -6.65
CA GLU A 34 -2.73 14.37 -7.14
C GLU A 34 -3.46 15.24 -6.11
N LEU A 35 -3.04 16.50 -5.95
CA LEU A 35 -3.71 17.45 -5.06
C LEU A 35 -5.15 17.71 -5.51
N LYS A 36 -6.10 17.76 -4.59
CA LYS A 36 -7.49 18.10 -4.91
C LYS A 36 -7.64 19.58 -5.29
N THR A 37 -6.92 20.45 -4.62
CA THR A 37 -6.95 21.89 -4.89
C THR A 37 -5.53 22.43 -5.01
N TRP A 38 -5.38 23.54 -5.75
CA TRP A 38 -4.17 24.34 -5.75
C TRP A 38 -4.48 25.78 -6.11
N THR A 39 -4.12 26.68 -5.23
CA THR A 39 -4.17 28.12 -5.48
C THR A 39 -2.74 28.62 -5.55
N ALA A 40 -2.30 28.96 -6.75
CA ALA A 40 -0.95 29.45 -6.97
C ALA A 40 -0.77 30.87 -6.42
N ALA A 41 0.42 31.15 -5.91
CA ALA A 41 0.87 32.47 -5.55
C ALA A 41 2.20 32.81 -6.23
N SER A 42 2.55 34.09 -6.33
CA SER A 42 3.78 34.53 -7.00
C SER A 42 5.01 34.24 -6.15
N GLY A 43 6.07 33.71 -6.81
CA GLY A 43 7.37 33.46 -6.19
C GLY A 43 7.60 32.00 -5.78
N SER A 44 8.67 31.78 -5.04
CA SER A 44 9.05 30.47 -4.52
C SER A 44 9.66 30.61 -3.12
N PHE A 45 9.48 29.58 -2.30
CA PHE A 45 10.22 29.38 -1.06
C PHE A 45 11.56 28.75 -1.40
N ALA A 46 12.66 29.40 -1.06
CA ALA A 46 14.00 28.82 -1.18
C ALA A 46 14.33 28.06 0.10
N MET A 47 14.74 26.80 -0.04
CA MET A 47 15.17 26.00 1.12
C MET A 47 16.45 26.61 1.70
N PRO A 48 16.47 26.98 2.99
CA PRO A 48 17.68 27.50 3.64
C PRO A 48 18.72 26.39 3.82
N ALA A 49 19.99 26.76 4.03
CA ALA A 49 21.07 25.78 4.25
C ALA A 49 20.83 24.89 5.48
N SER A 50 20.17 25.41 6.51
CA SER A 50 19.68 24.65 7.66
C SER A 50 18.22 25.00 7.93
N VAL A 51 17.34 24.01 7.86
CA VAL A 51 15.88 24.17 7.99
C VAL A 51 15.48 24.11 9.46
N SER A 52 14.69 25.09 9.92
CA SER A 52 14.02 25.02 11.22
C SER A 52 12.63 24.42 11.06
N ILE A 53 12.36 23.30 11.71
CA ILE A 53 11.04 22.67 11.74
C ILE A 53 10.42 22.96 13.11
N ARG A 54 9.37 23.79 13.13
CA ARG A 54 8.62 24.09 14.34
C ARG A 54 7.42 23.16 14.44
N THR A 55 7.29 22.48 15.58
CA THR A 55 6.17 21.59 15.87
C THR A 55 5.32 22.18 16.99
N ALA A 56 3.99 22.08 16.88
CA ALA A 56 3.09 22.29 18.00
C ALA A 56 3.40 21.33 19.14
N LYS A 57 2.95 21.64 20.36
CA LYS A 57 3.09 20.74 21.50
C LYS A 57 2.36 19.42 21.24
N GLY A 58 2.99 18.33 21.63
CA GLY A 58 2.47 16.97 21.50
C GLY A 58 3.51 16.01 20.91
N GLU A 59 3.62 14.84 21.49
CA GLU A 59 4.59 13.81 21.10
C GLU A 59 4.42 13.40 19.64
N ASP A 60 3.18 13.15 19.21
CA ASP A 60 2.89 12.74 17.83
C ASP A 60 3.27 13.80 16.79
N VAL A 61 3.08 15.09 17.08
CA VAL A 61 3.49 16.18 16.17
C VAL A 61 5.01 16.30 16.15
N GLY A 62 5.66 16.13 17.29
CA GLY A 62 7.13 16.06 17.40
C GLY A 62 7.71 14.90 16.58
N ARG A 63 7.07 13.75 16.62
CA ARG A 63 7.43 12.57 15.81
C ARG A 63 7.33 12.87 14.31
N VAL A 64 6.25 13.49 13.85
CA VAL A 64 6.11 13.89 12.43
C VAL A 64 7.21 14.86 12.01
N GLY A 65 7.56 15.83 12.87
CA GLY A 65 8.67 16.75 12.64
C GLY A 65 10.02 16.02 12.53
N GLY A 66 10.27 15.05 13.40
CA GLY A 66 11.46 14.20 13.38
C GLY A 66 11.58 13.36 12.11
N LEU A 67 10.47 12.75 11.67
CA LEU A 67 10.40 12.01 10.41
C LEU A 67 10.69 12.92 9.21
N LEU A 68 10.09 14.12 9.16
CA LEU A 68 10.39 15.07 8.10
C LEU A 68 11.87 15.48 8.07
N ALA A 69 12.48 15.72 9.23
CA ALA A 69 13.90 16.05 9.34
C ALA A 69 14.79 14.91 8.83
N ALA A 70 14.46 13.67 9.18
CA ALA A 70 15.18 12.49 8.71
C ALA A 70 15.06 12.32 7.18
N ASP A 71 13.85 12.47 6.64
CA ASP A 71 13.58 12.36 5.21
C ASP A 71 14.27 13.47 4.39
N LEU A 72 14.29 14.71 4.88
CA LEU A 72 15.01 15.81 4.23
C LEU A 72 16.52 15.54 4.17
N ARG A 73 17.08 14.96 5.22
CA ARG A 73 18.48 14.55 5.23
C ARG A 73 18.73 13.41 4.25
N GLU A 74 17.89 12.38 4.28
CA GLU A 74 18.04 11.19 3.44
C GLU A 74 17.89 11.52 1.95
N MET A 75 16.89 12.32 1.59
CA MET A 75 16.59 12.62 0.19
C MET A 75 17.53 13.68 -0.41
N PHE A 76 17.93 14.68 0.39
CA PHE A 76 18.54 15.91 -0.12
C PHE A 76 19.84 16.31 0.60
N GLY A 77 20.30 15.55 1.60
CA GLY A 77 21.40 15.96 2.47
C GLY A 77 21.11 17.22 3.29
N GLN A 78 19.81 17.55 3.45
CA GLN A 78 19.39 18.80 4.08
C GLN A 78 19.45 18.71 5.60
N GLU A 79 20.28 19.54 6.22
CA GLU A 79 20.31 19.65 7.68
C GLU A 79 19.05 20.33 8.21
N SER A 80 18.50 19.78 9.29
CA SER A 80 17.27 20.28 9.90
C SER A 80 17.38 20.26 11.43
N ARG A 81 16.72 21.23 12.07
CA ARG A 81 16.60 21.27 13.54
C ARG A 81 15.15 21.38 13.95
N LEU A 82 14.76 20.61 14.94
CA LEU A 82 13.46 20.75 15.57
C LEU A 82 13.47 21.96 16.53
N VAL A 83 12.44 22.79 16.45
CA VAL A 83 12.25 23.95 17.31
C VAL A 83 10.94 23.77 18.08
N ALA A 84 11.04 23.83 19.41
CA ALA A 84 9.85 23.71 20.26
C ALA A 84 8.88 24.86 20.04
N ASP A 85 7.60 24.58 20.27
CA ASP A 85 6.51 25.56 20.23
C ASP A 85 6.77 26.71 21.22
N GLY A 86 6.38 27.92 20.82
CA GLY A 86 6.56 29.15 21.61
C GLY A 86 7.77 30.01 21.20
N ARG A 87 8.70 29.51 20.38
CA ARG A 87 9.73 30.37 19.75
C ARG A 87 9.21 30.98 18.46
N ARG A 88 9.46 32.27 18.25
CA ARG A 88 9.18 32.92 16.97
C ARG A 88 10.15 32.39 15.91
N GLY A 89 9.63 32.14 14.69
CA GLY A 89 10.43 31.63 13.57
C GLY A 89 10.15 30.14 13.30
N GLY A 90 10.83 29.64 12.31
CA GLY A 90 10.68 28.28 11.77
C GLY A 90 10.34 28.37 10.29
N ASP A 91 11.19 27.75 9.48
CA ASP A 91 11.00 27.75 8.02
C ASP A 91 9.83 26.83 7.61
N ILE A 92 9.64 25.75 8.38
CA ILE A 92 8.51 24.83 8.22
C ILE A 92 7.78 24.73 9.56
N VAL A 93 6.48 24.93 9.55
CA VAL A 93 5.62 24.90 10.74
C VAL A 93 4.60 23.77 10.60
N LEU A 94 4.54 22.90 11.60
CA LEU A 94 3.56 21.83 11.74
C LEU A 94 2.63 22.14 12.91
N ALA A 95 1.33 22.31 12.66
CA ALA A 95 0.37 22.67 13.71
C ALA A 95 -0.95 21.90 13.58
N LEU A 96 -1.51 21.48 14.69
CA LEU A 96 -2.85 20.90 14.71
C LEU A 96 -3.90 22.02 14.64
N LYS A 97 -4.89 21.81 13.77
CA LYS A 97 -6.03 22.71 13.61
C LYS A 97 -7.27 21.88 13.29
N ALA A 98 -8.27 21.98 14.16
CA ALA A 98 -9.53 21.30 13.93
C ALA A 98 -10.20 21.78 12.64
N ASP A 99 -10.56 20.85 11.76
CA ASP A 99 -11.30 21.12 10.53
C ASP A 99 -12.07 19.85 10.14
N ARG A 100 -13.39 19.86 10.33
CA ARG A 100 -14.25 18.70 10.07
C ARG A 100 -14.32 18.31 8.58
N GLN A 101 -14.10 19.26 7.66
CA GLN A 101 -14.16 18.99 6.22
C GLN A 101 -12.94 18.23 5.73
N LEU A 102 -11.81 18.37 6.41
CA LEU A 102 -10.57 17.64 6.09
C LEU A 102 -10.60 16.20 6.60
N GLY A 103 -11.44 15.89 7.59
CA GLY A 103 -11.43 14.60 8.25
C GLY A 103 -10.09 14.29 8.94
N PRO A 104 -9.87 13.05 9.40
CA PRO A 104 -8.68 12.72 10.18
C PRO A 104 -7.38 12.66 9.36
N GLU A 105 -7.45 12.54 8.04
CA GLU A 105 -6.27 12.36 7.18
C GLU A 105 -6.01 13.54 6.23
N GLY A 106 -6.89 14.55 6.21
CA GLY A 106 -6.71 15.72 5.38
C GLY A 106 -5.80 16.76 6.03
N TYR A 107 -5.36 17.70 5.21
CA TYR A 107 -4.45 18.78 5.60
C TYR A 107 -4.64 20.04 4.77
N GLU A 108 -4.10 21.14 5.27
CA GLU A 108 -3.85 22.39 4.55
C GLU A 108 -2.35 22.64 4.51
N LEU A 109 -1.81 22.93 3.32
CA LEU A 109 -0.41 23.30 3.10
C LEU A 109 -0.38 24.68 2.46
N ARG A 110 0.32 25.63 3.08
CA ARG A 110 0.59 26.98 2.56
C ARG A 110 2.09 27.18 2.42
N ILE A 111 2.51 27.58 1.23
CA ILE A 111 3.90 27.87 0.89
C ILE A 111 4.00 29.35 0.58
N GLY A 112 4.54 30.12 1.51
CA GLY A 112 4.92 31.53 1.33
C GLY A 112 6.37 31.66 0.89
N ARG A 113 6.85 32.88 0.68
CA ARG A 113 8.27 33.13 0.31
C ARG A 113 9.22 32.84 1.47
N ASP A 114 8.78 33.07 2.71
CA ASP A 114 9.61 33.03 3.90
C ASP A 114 9.29 31.83 4.82
N GLN A 115 8.17 31.15 4.59
CA GLN A 115 7.69 30.09 5.47
C GLN A 115 6.77 29.11 4.76
N VAL A 116 6.86 27.83 5.15
CA VAL A 116 5.91 26.77 4.84
C VAL A 116 5.09 26.46 6.08
N VAL A 117 3.77 26.49 5.97
CA VAL A 117 2.85 26.19 7.08
C VAL A 117 1.98 24.99 6.70
N ILE A 118 2.01 23.96 7.53
CA ILE A 118 1.18 22.78 7.42
C ILE A 118 0.24 22.72 8.61
N THR A 119 -1.05 22.62 8.36
CA THR A 119 -2.06 22.41 9.39
C THR A 119 -2.93 21.20 9.06
N ALA A 120 -3.31 20.42 10.07
CA ALA A 120 -4.21 19.29 9.93
C ALA A 120 -4.98 19.03 11.21
N PRO A 121 -6.12 18.31 11.16
CA PRO A 121 -6.86 17.92 12.35
C PRO A 121 -6.11 16.91 13.24
N THR A 122 -5.22 16.11 12.66
CA THR A 122 -4.47 15.06 13.35
C THR A 122 -3.00 15.02 12.93
N ALA A 123 -2.15 14.34 13.69
CA ALA A 123 -0.76 14.07 13.32
C ALA A 123 -0.66 13.26 12.02
N LYS A 124 -1.62 12.36 11.74
CA LYS A 124 -1.67 11.59 10.49
C LYS A 124 -1.87 12.51 9.27
N GLY A 125 -2.75 13.50 9.36
CA GLY A 125 -2.92 14.50 8.30
C GLY A 125 -1.65 15.36 8.10
N LEU A 126 -0.97 15.76 9.18
CA LEU A 126 0.33 16.43 9.09
C LEU A 126 1.37 15.56 8.38
N PHE A 127 1.42 14.27 8.71
CA PHE A 127 2.34 13.33 8.08
C PHE A 127 2.08 13.24 6.56
N TRP A 128 0.83 13.10 6.11
CA TRP A 128 0.51 13.09 4.68
C TRP A 128 0.90 14.38 3.96
N ALA A 129 0.76 15.51 4.61
CA ALA A 129 1.22 16.77 4.05
C ALA A 129 2.74 16.83 3.87
N THR A 130 3.51 16.23 4.79
CA THR A 130 4.97 16.13 4.62
C THR A 130 5.36 15.28 3.42
N ARG A 131 4.60 14.23 3.09
CA ARG A 131 4.81 13.42 1.87
C ARG A 131 4.62 14.28 0.61
N THR A 132 3.57 15.10 0.58
CA THR A 132 3.35 16.08 -0.48
C THR A 132 4.53 17.06 -0.60
N LEU A 133 4.96 17.64 0.51
CA LEU A 133 6.09 18.57 0.55
C LEU A 133 7.38 17.95 -0.02
N LEU A 134 7.70 16.72 0.39
CA LEU A 134 8.88 15.99 -0.08
C LEU A 134 8.83 15.71 -1.58
N GLN A 135 7.67 15.31 -2.10
CA GLN A 135 7.49 15.07 -3.53
C GLN A 135 7.61 16.37 -4.36
N MET A 136 7.14 17.51 -3.83
CA MET A 136 7.34 18.81 -4.46
C MET A 136 8.82 19.23 -4.46
N LEU A 137 9.53 18.99 -3.36
CA LEU A 137 10.97 19.26 -3.24
C LEU A 137 11.80 18.38 -4.16
N ASP A 138 11.41 17.12 -4.34
CA ASP A 138 12.14 16.17 -5.20
C ASP A 138 12.28 16.68 -6.65
N GLN A 139 11.24 17.34 -7.16
CA GLN A 139 11.25 17.93 -8.51
C GLN A 139 12.24 19.10 -8.68
N THR A 140 12.73 19.65 -7.59
CA THR A 140 13.70 20.76 -7.57
C THR A 140 15.01 20.36 -6.87
N GLN A 141 15.23 19.06 -6.68
CA GLN A 141 16.40 18.53 -5.97
C GLN A 141 16.57 19.15 -4.57
N GLY A 142 15.44 19.33 -3.86
CA GLY A 142 15.42 19.89 -2.51
C GLY A 142 15.61 21.41 -2.40
N LYS A 143 15.66 22.14 -3.50
CA LYS A 143 16.09 23.56 -3.49
C LYS A 143 14.96 24.57 -3.34
N ARG A 144 13.79 24.31 -3.93
CA ARG A 144 12.70 25.30 -3.99
C ARG A 144 11.32 24.67 -3.97
N LEU A 145 10.35 25.46 -3.48
CA LEU A 145 8.92 25.13 -3.56
C LEU A 145 8.18 26.29 -4.22
N PRO A 146 7.23 26.05 -5.13
CA PRO A 146 6.38 27.11 -5.67
C PRO A 146 5.49 27.68 -4.55
N CYS A 147 5.32 28.99 -4.49
CA CYS A 147 4.37 29.60 -3.56
C CYS A 147 2.93 29.29 -3.96
N GLY A 148 2.10 29.01 -2.96
CA GLY A 148 0.69 28.65 -3.17
C GLY A 148 0.12 27.94 -1.96
N SER A 149 -1.12 27.47 -2.11
CA SER A 149 -1.79 26.71 -1.05
C SER A 149 -2.67 25.61 -1.60
N THR A 150 -2.84 24.58 -0.80
CA THR A 150 -3.74 23.46 -1.09
C THR A 150 -4.49 23.03 0.16
N ARG A 151 -5.72 22.57 -0.04
CA ARG A 151 -6.48 21.74 0.91
C ARG A 151 -6.66 20.38 0.24
N ASP A 152 -6.26 19.31 0.94
CA ASP A 152 -6.20 17.98 0.37
C ASP A 152 -6.60 16.90 1.40
N TRP A 153 -7.32 15.87 0.97
CA TRP A 153 -7.85 14.80 1.82
C TRP A 153 -8.17 13.54 0.98
N PRO A 154 -8.16 12.34 1.56
CA PRO A 154 -8.54 11.13 0.82
C PRO A 154 -10.05 11.02 0.62
N ASP A 155 -10.47 10.44 -0.52
CA ASP A 155 -11.87 10.07 -0.75
C ASP A 155 -12.25 8.76 -0.08
N TYR A 156 -11.27 7.87 0.11
CA TYR A 156 -11.47 6.56 0.73
C TYR A 156 -10.55 6.36 1.93
N ALA A 157 -11.12 5.77 2.98
CA ALA A 157 -10.42 5.55 4.25
C ALA A 157 -9.34 4.47 4.17
N ILE A 158 -9.57 3.43 3.33
CA ILE A 158 -8.61 2.33 3.12
C ILE A 158 -7.99 2.46 1.73
N ARG A 159 -6.65 2.40 1.71
CA ARG A 159 -5.83 2.48 0.51
C ARG A 159 -4.69 1.48 0.67
N GLY A 160 -4.90 0.27 0.14
CA GLY A 160 -4.10 -0.87 0.54
C GLY A 160 -3.39 -1.61 -0.59
N ALA A 161 -2.54 -2.52 -0.15
CA ALA A 161 -1.93 -3.56 -0.97
C ALA A 161 -1.85 -4.86 -0.17
N MET A 162 -1.93 -6.00 -0.85
CA MET A 162 -1.68 -7.33 -0.28
C MET A 162 -0.46 -7.93 -0.97
N LEU A 163 0.39 -8.61 -0.19
CA LEU A 163 1.54 -9.35 -0.67
C LEU A 163 1.47 -10.80 -0.20
N ASP A 164 1.51 -11.73 -1.14
CA ASP A 164 1.57 -13.17 -0.88
C ASP A 164 2.99 -13.58 -0.49
N ALA A 165 3.23 -13.64 0.82
CA ALA A 165 4.46 -14.19 1.40
C ALA A 165 4.36 -15.71 1.59
N GLY A 166 3.17 -16.26 1.59
CA GLY A 166 2.92 -17.69 1.77
C GLY A 166 3.56 -18.53 0.66
N ARG A 167 3.19 -18.27 -0.59
CA ARG A 167 3.73 -19.00 -1.75
C ARG A 167 5.16 -18.62 -2.08
N LYS A 168 5.53 -17.35 -1.88
CA LYS A 168 6.90 -16.87 -2.08
C LYS A 168 7.39 -16.09 -0.87
N TYR A 169 8.49 -16.52 -0.26
CA TYR A 169 9.11 -15.75 0.82
C TYR A 169 9.51 -14.36 0.33
N LEU A 170 9.03 -13.34 1.02
CA LEU A 170 9.40 -11.95 0.82
C LEU A 170 10.28 -11.51 1.98
N PRO A 171 11.55 -11.14 1.74
CA PRO A 171 12.46 -10.76 2.82
C PRO A 171 11.95 -9.60 3.66
N MET A 172 12.23 -9.60 4.95
CA MET A 172 11.82 -8.54 5.86
C MET A 172 12.26 -7.12 5.43
N PRO A 173 13.46 -6.91 4.85
CA PRO A 173 13.82 -5.62 4.26
C PRO A 173 12.83 -5.14 3.21
N MET A 174 12.39 -6.01 2.30
CA MET A 174 11.39 -5.67 1.29
C MET A 174 10.06 -5.24 1.91
N LEU A 175 9.55 -5.98 2.91
CA LEU A 175 8.30 -5.59 3.58
C LEU A 175 8.42 -4.23 4.26
N ARG A 176 9.56 -3.93 4.90
CA ARG A 176 9.85 -2.61 5.47
C ARG A 176 9.88 -1.51 4.41
N ASP A 177 10.48 -1.78 3.27
CA ASP A 177 10.52 -0.84 2.15
C ASP A 177 9.13 -0.61 1.57
N TYR A 178 8.29 -1.64 1.47
CA TYR A 178 6.89 -1.48 1.05
C TYR A 178 6.09 -0.61 2.01
N VAL A 179 6.27 -0.76 3.32
CA VAL A 179 5.66 0.16 4.31
C VAL A 179 6.09 1.61 4.03
N ARG A 180 7.38 1.88 3.75
CA ARG A 180 7.88 3.22 3.43
C ARG A 180 7.32 3.75 2.11
N VAL A 181 7.32 2.92 1.06
CA VAL A 181 6.78 3.26 -0.27
C VAL A 181 5.29 3.60 -0.16
N MET A 182 4.52 2.74 0.50
CA MET A 182 3.09 2.96 0.69
C MET A 182 2.83 4.27 1.46
N ALA A 183 3.55 4.51 2.54
CA ALA A 183 3.48 5.76 3.29
C ALA A 183 3.81 6.98 2.43
N TYR A 184 4.83 6.91 1.57
CA TYR A 184 5.24 8.01 0.69
C TYR A 184 4.15 8.37 -0.33
N TYR A 185 3.41 7.36 -0.81
CA TYR A 185 2.26 7.53 -1.70
C TYR A 185 0.91 7.60 -0.97
N LYS A 186 0.91 7.82 0.35
CA LYS A 186 -0.29 7.99 1.20
C LYS A 186 -1.24 6.78 1.19
N MET A 187 -0.73 5.59 0.93
CA MET A 187 -1.44 4.34 1.19
C MET A 187 -1.29 3.96 2.67
N ASN A 188 -2.26 3.23 3.23
CA ASN A 188 -2.37 3.07 4.68
C ASN A 188 -2.71 1.66 5.17
N MET A 189 -2.69 0.65 4.31
CA MET A 189 -2.94 -0.74 4.72
C MET A 189 -2.08 -1.70 3.89
N LEU A 190 -1.19 -2.45 4.54
CA LEU A 190 -0.41 -3.53 3.95
C LEU A 190 -0.86 -4.87 4.55
N GLN A 191 -1.54 -5.68 3.77
CA GLN A 191 -1.88 -7.05 4.14
C GLN A 191 -0.72 -7.97 3.79
N VAL A 192 -0.28 -8.80 4.73
CA VAL A 192 0.77 -9.81 4.53
C VAL A 192 0.12 -11.19 4.67
N HIS A 193 -0.01 -11.87 3.55
CA HIS A 193 -0.56 -13.22 3.46
C HIS A 193 0.49 -14.23 3.89
N LEU A 194 0.35 -14.79 5.12
CA LEU A 194 1.43 -15.50 5.80
C LEU A 194 1.48 -17.00 5.51
N ASN A 195 0.43 -17.59 4.99
CA ASN A 195 0.40 -19.00 4.60
C ASN A 195 -0.35 -19.20 3.29
N ASP A 196 0.12 -20.14 2.53
CA ASP A 196 -0.55 -20.66 1.35
C ASP A 196 0.20 -21.89 0.80
N ASN A 197 -0.30 -22.40 -0.34
CA ASN A 197 0.29 -23.50 -1.09
C ASN A 197 0.21 -23.26 -2.60
N GLY A 198 1.11 -23.92 -3.32
CA GLY A 198 1.04 -23.98 -4.77
C GLY A 198 -0.11 -24.88 -5.25
N PHE A 199 -0.36 -24.87 -6.55
CA PHE A 199 -1.33 -25.77 -7.17
C PHE A 199 -0.66 -27.13 -7.51
N PRO A 200 -1.26 -28.28 -7.16
CA PRO A 200 -0.70 -29.61 -7.45
C PRO A 200 -0.32 -29.79 -8.91
N LEU A 201 -1.05 -29.15 -9.83
CA LEU A 201 -0.77 -29.14 -11.27
C LEU A 201 0.69 -28.80 -11.62
N TYR A 202 1.34 -27.95 -10.83
CA TYR A 202 2.75 -27.56 -11.02
C TYR A 202 3.72 -28.50 -10.29
N PHE A 203 3.21 -29.55 -9.62
CA PHE A 203 3.97 -30.48 -8.79
C PHE A 203 3.60 -31.94 -9.07
N ASP A 204 3.50 -32.32 -10.35
CA ASP A 204 3.14 -33.67 -10.81
C ASP A 204 1.76 -34.16 -10.29
N ASP A 205 0.81 -33.24 -10.10
CA ASP A 205 -0.51 -33.49 -9.48
C ASP A 205 -0.41 -34.18 -8.11
N ASN A 206 0.64 -33.90 -7.36
CA ASN A 206 0.96 -34.57 -6.11
C ASN A 206 0.99 -33.57 -4.93
N TRP A 207 0.05 -33.71 -4.01
CA TRP A 207 -0.02 -32.88 -2.82
C TRP A 207 1.25 -32.98 -1.95
N ASP A 208 1.92 -34.13 -1.85
CA ASP A 208 3.14 -34.27 -1.04
C ASP A 208 4.31 -33.48 -1.62
N LYS A 209 4.32 -33.25 -2.93
CA LYS A 209 5.34 -32.44 -3.61
C LYS A 209 4.98 -30.97 -3.68
N THR A 210 3.69 -30.62 -3.56
CA THR A 210 3.20 -29.26 -3.71
C THR A 210 3.84 -28.33 -2.67
N GLN A 211 4.32 -27.17 -3.07
CA GLN A 211 4.86 -26.16 -2.15
C GLN A 211 3.78 -25.74 -1.15
N ALA A 212 4.14 -25.61 0.12
CA ALA A 212 3.28 -25.06 1.15
C ALA A 212 4.13 -24.40 2.25
N ALA A 213 3.69 -23.29 2.78
CA ALA A 213 4.41 -22.60 3.82
C ALA A 213 3.47 -21.83 4.77
N PHE A 214 3.90 -21.78 6.03
CA PHE A 214 3.45 -20.80 7.02
C PHE A 214 4.67 -20.00 7.46
N ARG A 215 4.63 -18.68 7.29
CA ARG A 215 5.82 -17.81 7.36
C ARG A 215 6.12 -17.21 8.72
N LEU A 216 5.23 -17.32 9.70
CA LEU A 216 5.46 -16.73 11.01
C LEU A 216 5.96 -17.79 12.02
N GLU A 217 6.98 -17.43 12.79
CA GLU A 217 7.52 -18.27 13.86
C GLU A 217 6.43 -18.66 14.86
N SER A 218 6.34 -19.95 15.18
CA SER A 218 5.49 -20.48 16.25
C SER A 218 6.31 -21.21 17.29
N ASN A 219 6.11 -20.86 18.55
CA ASN A 219 6.71 -21.54 19.71
C ASN A 219 5.84 -22.70 20.20
N LEU A 220 4.51 -22.59 20.00
CA LEU A 220 3.57 -23.63 20.39
C LEU A 220 3.64 -24.84 19.45
N PHE A 221 4.01 -24.61 18.19
CA PHE A 221 4.04 -25.63 17.15
C PHE A 221 5.42 -25.70 16.46
N PRO A 222 6.46 -26.22 17.18
CA PRO A 222 7.79 -26.38 16.61
C PRO A 222 7.75 -27.23 15.33
N GLY A 223 8.34 -26.71 14.24
CA GLY A 223 8.34 -27.38 12.94
C GLY A 223 7.21 -26.97 11.99
N LEU A 224 6.23 -26.16 12.44
CA LEU A 224 5.20 -25.60 11.58
C LEU A 224 5.75 -24.52 10.65
N THR A 225 6.65 -23.68 11.16
CA THR A 225 7.24 -22.55 10.43
C THR A 225 8.05 -23.03 9.23
N ALA A 226 7.86 -22.41 8.10
CA ALA A 226 8.56 -22.73 6.84
C ALA A 226 10.08 -22.59 6.97
N ARG A 227 10.82 -23.54 6.36
CA ARG A 227 12.29 -23.60 6.43
C ARG A 227 12.98 -22.80 5.31
N ASP A 228 12.27 -22.56 4.23
CA ASP A 228 12.73 -21.83 3.05
C ASP A 228 12.68 -20.31 3.20
N GLY A 229 12.30 -19.80 4.35
CA GLY A 229 12.22 -18.41 4.73
C GLY A 229 11.01 -18.13 5.62
N SER A 230 11.23 -17.36 6.67
CA SER A 230 10.19 -17.05 7.65
C SER A 230 10.50 -15.76 8.42
N TYR A 231 9.53 -15.30 9.18
CA TYR A 231 9.62 -14.12 10.04
C TYR A 231 9.64 -14.55 11.50
N THR A 232 10.60 -14.03 12.26
CA THR A 232 10.53 -14.15 13.72
C THR A 232 9.37 -13.29 14.24
N LYS A 233 8.79 -13.66 15.37
CA LYS A 233 7.77 -12.85 16.04
C LYS A 233 8.26 -11.42 16.29
N GLN A 234 9.50 -11.27 16.74
CA GLN A 234 10.12 -9.96 16.97
C GLN A 234 10.21 -9.12 15.68
N SER A 235 10.66 -9.72 14.56
CA SER A 235 10.81 -9.00 13.30
C SER A 235 9.46 -8.56 12.72
N PHE A 236 8.43 -9.40 12.86
CA PHE A 236 7.08 -9.09 12.40
C PHE A 236 6.40 -8.03 13.28
N THR A 237 6.59 -8.10 14.61
CA THR A 237 6.17 -7.04 15.53
C THR A 237 6.83 -5.70 15.17
N ALA A 238 8.15 -5.70 14.91
CA ALA A 238 8.87 -4.50 14.52
C ALA A 238 8.37 -3.91 13.18
N LEU A 239 7.96 -4.75 12.23
CA LEU A 239 7.34 -4.31 10.97
C LEU A 239 6.02 -3.57 11.22
N GLN A 240 5.16 -4.11 12.10
CA GLN A 240 3.89 -3.48 12.45
C GLN A 240 4.10 -2.13 13.16
N LEU A 241 5.07 -2.04 14.07
CA LEU A 241 5.42 -0.79 14.76
C LEU A 241 5.99 0.25 13.78
N LEU A 242 6.79 -0.17 12.79
CA LEU A 242 7.23 0.70 11.70
C LEU A 242 6.01 1.21 10.93
N GLY A 243 5.09 0.33 10.57
CA GLY A 243 3.85 0.69 9.88
C GLY A 243 3.05 1.73 10.65
N ASP A 244 2.79 1.50 11.92
CA ASP A 244 2.09 2.43 12.80
C ASP A 244 2.77 3.81 12.82
N SER A 245 4.10 3.85 12.97
CA SER A 245 4.88 5.09 12.96
C SER A 245 4.74 5.91 11.67
N LEU A 246 4.47 5.24 10.54
CA LEU A 246 4.32 5.82 9.20
C LEU A 246 2.85 5.87 8.73
N GLY A 247 1.89 5.56 9.61
CA GLY A 247 0.46 5.62 9.30
C GLY A 247 -0.03 4.50 8.39
N VAL A 248 0.67 3.36 8.32
CA VAL A 248 0.33 2.17 7.54
C VAL A 248 -0.02 1.02 8.49
N ASP A 249 -1.27 0.59 8.51
CA ASP A 249 -1.69 -0.62 9.22
C ASP A 249 -1.09 -1.85 8.50
N VAL A 250 -0.20 -2.60 9.17
CA VAL A 250 0.28 -3.90 8.68
C VAL A 250 -0.67 -4.97 9.20
N VAL A 251 -1.42 -5.59 8.30
CA VAL A 251 -2.47 -6.57 8.61
C VAL A 251 -1.92 -7.98 8.39
N PRO A 252 -1.66 -8.76 9.47
CA PRO A 252 -1.31 -10.17 9.32
C PRO A 252 -2.52 -10.96 8.83
N GLU A 253 -2.28 -11.88 7.90
CA GLU A 253 -3.28 -12.82 7.44
C GLU A 253 -2.84 -14.25 7.75
N ILE A 254 -3.71 -15.01 8.41
CA ILE A 254 -3.64 -16.47 8.49
C ILE A 254 -4.86 -16.98 7.74
N ASP A 255 -4.62 -17.51 6.56
CA ASP A 255 -5.69 -17.96 5.68
C ASP A 255 -6.10 -19.39 5.99
N VAL A 256 -7.34 -19.52 6.39
CA VAL A 256 -8.01 -20.76 6.77
C VAL A 256 -9.52 -20.67 6.42
N PRO A 257 -10.21 -21.78 6.14
CA PRO A 257 -9.83 -23.20 6.27
C PRO A 257 -9.37 -23.86 4.95
N ALA A 258 -9.42 -23.16 3.81
CA ALA A 258 -8.71 -23.51 2.59
C ALA A 258 -7.28 -22.94 2.64
N HIS A 259 -6.49 -23.09 1.59
CA HIS A 259 -5.10 -22.61 1.52
C HIS A 259 -4.22 -23.07 2.69
N SER A 260 -4.58 -24.21 3.28
CA SER A 260 -4.13 -24.69 4.58
C SER A 260 -3.18 -25.88 4.52
N LEU A 261 -2.55 -26.17 3.36
CA LEU A 261 -1.69 -27.35 3.18
C LEU A 261 -0.51 -27.38 4.18
N ALA A 262 0.01 -26.23 4.58
CA ALA A 262 1.06 -26.17 5.60
C ALA A 262 0.57 -26.71 6.96
N PHE A 263 -0.67 -26.41 7.32
CA PHE A 263 -1.29 -26.88 8.56
C PHE A 263 -1.69 -28.34 8.51
N SER A 264 -2.28 -28.79 7.41
CA SER A 264 -2.67 -30.18 7.22
C SER A 264 -1.47 -31.13 7.15
N ARG A 265 -0.35 -30.69 6.58
CA ARG A 265 0.92 -31.45 6.62
C ARG A 265 1.53 -31.53 8.01
N PHE A 266 1.50 -30.42 8.73
CA PHE A 266 2.00 -30.40 10.10
C PHE A 266 1.15 -31.29 11.03
N ARG A 267 -0.16 -31.31 10.83
CA ARG A 267 -1.10 -32.13 11.61
C ARG A 267 -2.08 -32.86 10.67
N PRO A 268 -1.71 -34.00 10.11
CA PRO A 268 -2.56 -34.69 9.13
C PRO A 268 -3.98 -35.05 9.62
N SER A 269 -4.16 -35.18 10.95
CA SER A 269 -5.47 -35.49 11.53
C SER A 269 -6.52 -34.39 11.39
N ILE A 270 -6.13 -33.16 10.99
CA ILE A 270 -7.08 -32.05 10.75
C ILE A 270 -7.32 -31.79 9.26
N ALA A 271 -6.66 -32.53 8.37
CA ALA A 271 -6.90 -32.45 6.93
C ALA A 271 -8.30 -32.96 6.58
N SER A 272 -8.93 -32.33 5.60
CA SER A 272 -10.19 -32.84 5.04
C SER A 272 -9.94 -34.12 4.24
N ASN A 273 -10.79 -35.14 4.44
CA ASN A 273 -10.79 -36.35 3.64
C ASN A 273 -11.63 -36.23 2.36
N ASP A 274 -12.47 -35.20 2.25
CA ASP A 274 -13.47 -35.05 1.19
C ASP A 274 -12.99 -34.10 0.07
N TYR A 275 -11.90 -33.37 0.31
CA TYR A 275 -11.36 -32.35 -0.59
C TYR A 275 -9.85 -32.47 -0.73
N GLY A 276 -9.22 -31.50 -1.38
CA GLY A 276 -7.77 -31.42 -1.45
C GLY A 276 -7.12 -31.35 -0.06
N ALA A 277 -5.87 -31.77 0.01
CA ALA A 277 -5.12 -31.77 1.26
C ALA A 277 -4.90 -30.34 1.84
N ASP A 278 -5.19 -29.32 1.05
CA ASP A 278 -5.15 -27.90 1.42
C ASP A 278 -6.40 -27.39 2.15
N HIS A 279 -7.39 -28.25 2.37
CA HIS A 279 -8.59 -27.96 3.12
C HIS A 279 -8.57 -28.60 4.51
N LEU A 280 -9.05 -27.88 5.52
CA LEU A 280 -9.20 -28.42 6.88
C LEU A 280 -10.58 -29.03 7.10
N ASP A 281 -10.66 -30.10 7.90
CA ASP A 281 -11.91 -30.74 8.29
C ASP A 281 -12.65 -29.91 9.35
N LEU A 282 -13.74 -29.26 8.96
CA LEU A 282 -14.58 -28.41 9.83
C LEU A 282 -15.55 -29.20 10.72
N GLY A 283 -15.66 -30.50 10.49
CA GLY A 283 -16.37 -31.42 11.39
C GLY A 283 -15.51 -31.90 12.55
N ASN A 284 -14.20 -31.67 12.50
CA ASN A 284 -13.24 -32.17 13.47
C ASN A 284 -12.94 -31.12 14.57
N PRO A 285 -13.28 -31.36 15.85
CA PRO A 285 -12.95 -30.44 16.94
C PRO A 285 -11.45 -30.17 17.09
N ALA A 286 -10.58 -31.07 16.64
CA ALA A 286 -9.12 -30.88 16.69
C ALA A 286 -8.65 -29.76 15.76
N THR A 287 -9.38 -29.45 14.68
CA THR A 287 -9.14 -28.33 13.79
C THR A 287 -9.27 -27.00 14.56
N TYR A 288 -10.37 -26.84 15.29
CA TYR A 288 -10.60 -25.64 16.11
C TYR A 288 -9.58 -25.53 17.25
N ALA A 289 -9.31 -26.62 17.97
CA ALA A 289 -8.32 -26.63 19.05
C ALA A 289 -6.92 -26.22 18.56
N PHE A 290 -6.52 -26.65 17.37
CA PHE A 290 -5.26 -26.27 16.74
C PHE A 290 -5.23 -24.78 16.38
N LEU A 291 -6.26 -24.32 15.63
CA LEU A 291 -6.30 -22.95 15.14
C LEU A 291 -6.53 -21.93 16.28
N ASP A 292 -7.40 -22.23 17.25
CA ASP A 292 -7.60 -21.36 18.43
C ASP A 292 -6.29 -21.16 19.19
N SER A 293 -5.49 -22.24 19.32
CA SER A 293 -4.16 -22.14 19.93
C SER A 293 -3.19 -21.33 19.08
N LEU A 294 -3.21 -21.50 17.76
CA LEU A 294 -2.36 -20.76 16.83
C LEU A 294 -2.68 -19.26 16.82
N PHE A 295 -3.96 -18.89 16.71
CA PHE A 295 -4.38 -17.48 16.80
C PHE A 295 -4.10 -16.91 18.20
N GLY A 296 -4.36 -17.68 19.26
CA GLY A 296 -4.08 -17.30 20.64
C GLY A 296 -2.60 -17.01 20.90
N GLU A 297 -1.70 -17.72 20.24
CA GLU A 297 -0.25 -17.48 20.32
C GLU A 297 0.15 -16.07 19.85
N TYR A 298 -0.52 -15.53 18.84
CA TYR A 298 -0.18 -14.22 18.28
C TYR A 298 -1.04 -13.08 18.81
N LEU A 299 -2.25 -13.38 19.24
CA LEU A 299 -3.22 -12.39 19.73
C LEU A 299 -3.18 -12.21 21.25
N GLY A 300 -2.76 -13.24 21.98
CA GLY A 300 -2.81 -13.30 23.44
C GLY A 300 -1.55 -12.78 24.13
N GLY A 301 -1.59 -12.80 25.48
CA GLY A 301 -0.50 -12.34 26.35
C GLY A 301 -0.50 -10.84 26.59
N GLU A 302 0.42 -10.39 27.46
CA GLU A 302 0.57 -8.96 27.80
C GLU A 302 1.14 -8.14 26.63
N ASP A 303 1.98 -8.76 25.80
CA ASP A 303 2.61 -8.15 24.64
C ASP A 303 2.36 -8.99 23.39
N PRO A 304 1.15 -8.94 22.77
CA PRO A 304 0.79 -9.76 21.63
C PRO A 304 1.66 -9.46 20.40
N VAL A 305 1.89 -10.47 19.58
CA VAL A 305 2.66 -10.33 18.32
C VAL A 305 1.91 -9.46 17.31
N PHE A 306 0.60 -9.64 17.19
CA PHE A 306 -0.25 -8.83 16.32
C PHE A 306 -0.61 -7.51 17.00
N LYS A 307 0.10 -6.44 16.64
CA LYS A 307 -0.02 -5.11 17.24
C LYS A 307 -1.18 -4.31 16.67
N GLY A 308 -1.40 -4.41 15.36
CA GLY A 308 -2.41 -3.64 14.62
C GLY A 308 -3.83 -3.93 15.11
N ARG A 309 -4.76 -3.11 14.67
CA ARG A 309 -6.18 -3.27 15.00
C ARG A 309 -6.89 -4.30 14.14
N TYR A 310 -6.34 -4.67 12.99
CA TYR A 310 -6.91 -5.60 12.04
C TYR A 310 -6.14 -6.92 12.01
N VAL A 311 -6.88 -8.02 11.88
CA VAL A 311 -6.34 -9.35 11.59
C VAL A 311 -7.19 -9.97 10.49
N HIS A 312 -6.56 -10.45 9.44
CA HIS A 312 -7.23 -11.14 8.36
C HIS A 312 -7.23 -12.65 8.65
N ILE A 313 -8.39 -13.27 8.56
CA ILE A 313 -8.59 -14.68 8.89
C ILE A 313 -8.83 -15.57 7.66
N GLY A 314 -8.55 -15.03 6.45
CA GLY A 314 -8.80 -15.73 5.19
C GLY A 314 -10.29 -15.90 4.89
N THR A 315 -10.75 -17.14 4.82
CA THR A 315 -12.15 -17.55 4.62
C THR A 315 -12.63 -17.44 3.17
N ASP A 316 -11.77 -17.74 2.22
CA ASP A 316 -12.11 -17.90 0.81
C ASP A 316 -12.07 -19.37 0.39
N GLU A 317 -12.54 -19.61 -0.80
CA GLU A 317 -12.42 -20.83 -1.63
C GLU A 317 -12.68 -22.18 -0.93
N TYR A 318 -13.35 -22.19 0.23
CA TYR A 318 -13.74 -23.44 0.86
C TYR A 318 -14.88 -24.12 0.09
N SER A 319 -14.91 -25.43 0.11
CA SER A 319 -15.86 -26.21 -0.66
C SER A 319 -17.33 -25.99 -0.26
N ASN A 320 -18.19 -25.87 -1.26
CA ASN A 320 -19.64 -25.76 -1.11
C ASN A 320 -20.42 -26.98 -1.68
N LYS A 321 -19.73 -28.14 -1.83
CA LYS A 321 -20.31 -29.33 -2.46
C LYS A 321 -21.57 -29.87 -1.75
N THR A 322 -21.69 -29.66 -0.45
CA THR A 322 -22.87 -30.04 0.32
C THR A 322 -23.33 -28.88 1.21
N GLN A 323 -24.64 -28.81 1.48
CA GLN A 323 -25.17 -27.79 2.39
C GLN A 323 -24.60 -27.92 3.80
N GLN A 324 -24.29 -29.12 4.27
CA GLN A 324 -23.65 -29.33 5.56
C GLN A 324 -22.29 -28.62 5.66
N LEU A 325 -21.48 -28.74 4.62
CA LEU A 325 -20.17 -28.06 4.57
C LEU A 325 -20.31 -26.54 4.53
N VAL A 326 -21.29 -26.06 3.76
CA VAL A 326 -21.61 -24.62 3.74
C VAL A 326 -21.96 -24.13 5.14
N GLU A 327 -22.80 -24.84 5.88
CA GLU A 327 -23.18 -24.44 7.24
C GLU A 327 -21.99 -24.53 8.22
N GLN A 328 -21.14 -25.53 8.09
CA GLN A 328 -19.90 -25.66 8.88
C GLN A 328 -18.93 -24.51 8.57
N PHE A 329 -18.72 -24.18 7.29
CA PHE A 329 -17.87 -23.06 6.87
C PHE A 329 -18.39 -21.73 7.39
N ARG A 330 -19.70 -21.52 7.35
CA ARG A 330 -20.32 -20.31 7.91
C ARG A 330 -20.13 -20.21 9.43
N GLY A 331 -20.31 -21.33 10.14
CA GLY A 331 -20.03 -21.41 11.57
C GLY A 331 -18.55 -21.16 11.92
N PHE A 332 -17.64 -21.70 11.10
CA PHE A 332 -16.21 -21.47 11.22
C PHE A 332 -15.87 -19.98 11.05
N THR A 333 -16.37 -19.35 9.99
CA THR A 333 -16.15 -17.91 9.74
C THR A 333 -16.62 -17.05 10.90
N ASP A 334 -17.84 -17.33 11.41
CA ASP A 334 -18.40 -16.61 12.57
C ASP A 334 -17.56 -16.80 13.85
N HIS A 335 -17.07 -18.03 14.06
CA HIS A 335 -16.21 -18.36 15.22
C HIS A 335 -14.91 -17.53 15.21
N TYR A 336 -14.19 -17.50 14.06
CA TYR A 336 -12.92 -16.78 13.99
C TYR A 336 -13.07 -15.26 13.96
N ILE A 337 -14.16 -14.73 13.41
CA ILE A 337 -14.50 -13.30 13.58
C ILE A 337 -14.61 -12.97 15.07
N LYS A 338 -15.38 -13.77 15.83
CA LYS A 338 -15.59 -13.55 17.25
C LYS A 338 -14.33 -13.78 18.08
N LEU A 339 -13.51 -14.78 17.71
CA LEU A 339 -12.23 -15.03 18.37
C LEU A 339 -11.30 -13.81 18.27
N VAL A 340 -11.13 -13.25 17.08
CA VAL A 340 -10.30 -12.05 16.85
C VAL A 340 -10.83 -10.86 17.68
N GLU A 341 -12.14 -10.70 17.77
CA GLU A 341 -12.75 -9.63 18.56
C GLU A 341 -12.57 -9.79 20.07
N GLN A 342 -12.55 -11.03 20.59
CA GLN A 342 -12.25 -11.28 22.00
C GLN A 342 -10.89 -10.73 22.44
N TYR A 343 -9.95 -10.63 21.49
CA TYR A 343 -8.64 -10.00 21.69
C TYR A 343 -8.61 -8.49 21.38
N GLY A 344 -9.79 -7.86 21.19
CA GLY A 344 -9.91 -6.42 20.94
C GLY A 344 -9.51 -6.00 19.51
N LYS A 345 -9.39 -6.94 18.58
CA LYS A 345 -9.06 -6.68 17.18
C LYS A 345 -10.32 -6.66 16.32
N LYS A 346 -10.19 -6.23 15.06
CA LYS A 346 -11.25 -6.29 14.04
C LYS A 346 -10.89 -7.32 12.99
N ALA A 347 -11.82 -8.21 12.67
CA ALA A 347 -11.62 -9.20 11.65
C ALA A 347 -11.70 -8.58 10.24
N VAL A 348 -10.81 -9.03 9.37
CA VAL A 348 -10.90 -8.86 7.92
C VAL A 348 -11.06 -10.25 7.31
N ILE A 349 -11.92 -10.39 6.31
CA ILE A 349 -12.23 -11.65 5.65
C ILE A 349 -12.17 -11.51 4.14
N TRP A 350 -11.80 -12.57 3.44
CA TRP A 350 -12.18 -12.73 2.04
C TRP A 350 -13.67 -13.03 1.96
N GLY A 351 -14.35 -12.36 1.06
CA GLY A 351 -15.78 -12.58 0.90
C GLY A 351 -16.08 -13.91 0.21
N SER A 352 -16.94 -14.74 0.83
CA SER A 352 -17.37 -16.04 0.29
C SER A 352 -18.86 -16.31 0.43
N GLN A 353 -19.64 -15.33 0.88
CA GLN A 353 -21.06 -15.57 1.24
C GLN A 353 -21.99 -15.68 0.03
N THR A 354 -21.55 -15.30 -1.18
CA THR A 354 -22.26 -15.63 -2.42
C THR A 354 -22.06 -17.10 -2.79
N HIS A 355 -20.84 -17.61 -2.60
CA HIS A 355 -20.48 -19.01 -2.83
C HIS A 355 -21.03 -19.95 -1.75
N ALA A 356 -20.92 -19.57 -0.48
CA ALA A 356 -21.38 -20.33 0.68
C ALA A 356 -22.73 -19.81 1.20
N ARG A 357 -23.79 -19.95 0.40
CA ARG A 357 -25.17 -19.56 0.78
C ARG A 357 -25.76 -20.55 1.78
N GLY A 358 -26.07 -20.08 2.99
CA GLY A 358 -26.56 -20.93 4.05
C GLY A 358 -27.37 -20.16 5.10
N ALA A 359 -27.90 -20.90 6.07
CA ALA A 359 -28.76 -20.39 7.14
C ALA A 359 -27.96 -20.01 8.41
N THR A 360 -26.81 -20.64 8.64
CA THR A 360 -25.97 -20.34 9.81
C THR A 360 -25.53 -18.88 9.76
N PRO A 361 -25.86 -18.09 10.81
CA PRO A 361 -25.54 -16.66 10.82
C PRO A 361 -24.03 -16.44 10.93
N ILE A 362 -23.54 -15.41 10.23
CA ILE A 362 -22.17 -14.91 10.34
C ILE A 362 -22.25 -13.48 10.85
N LYS A 363 -21.40 -13.12 11.79
CA LYS A 363 -21.31 -11.74 12.25
C LYS A 363 -20.91 -10.80 11.13
N VAL A 364 -21.58 -9.65 11.05
CA VAL A 364 -21.41 -8.65 9.98
C VAL A 364 -20.82 -7.34 10.54
N LYS A 365 -21.37 -6.90 11.69
CA LYS A 365 -20.99 -5.60 12.26
C LYS A 365 -19.51 -5.57 12.66
N ASP A 366 -18.83 -4.49 12.30
CA ASP A 366 -17.41 -4.24 12.56
C ASP A 366 -16.43 -5.20 11.82
N VAL A 367 -16.92 -5.96 10.84
CA VAL A 367 -16.13 -6.82 9.96
C VAL A 367 -15.86 -6.09 8.65
N LEU A 368 -14.60 -6.13 8.18
CA LEU A 368 -14.23 -5.69 6.84
C LEU A 368 -14.19 -6.90 5.90
N MET A 369 -14.84 -6.79 4.75
CA MET A 369 -14.85 -7.84 3.74
C MET A 369 -14.10 -7.39 2.49
N CYS A 370 -13.11 -8.16 2.08
CA CYS A 370 -12.45 -8.05 0.78
C CYS A 370 -13.39 -8.59 -0.30
N ALA A 371 -13.96 -7.69 -1.12
CA ALA A 371 -14.84 -8.05 -2.24
C ALA A 371 -13.97 -8.26 -3.48
N TRP A 372 -13.67 -9.52 -3.79
CA TRP A 372 -12.69 -9.91 -4.80
C TRP A 372 -13.31 -10.54 -6.06
N SER A 373 -14.33 -11.38 -5.93
CA SER A 373 -14.97 -12.06 -7.06
C SER A 373 -16.49 -12.02 -6.93
N ASN A 374 -17.19 -11.82 -8.03
CA ASN A 374 -18.66 -11.84 -8.06
C ASN A 374 -19.24 -13.23 -7.71
N ASP A 375 -18.49 -14.31 -7.98
CA ASP A 375 -18.93 -15.68 -7.70
C ASP A 375 -18.82 -15.99 -6.20
N TYR A 376 -17.89 -15.38 -5.51
CA TYR A 376 -17.65 -15.57 -4.08
C TYR A 376 -18.28 -14.48 -3.20
N SER A 377 -18.17 -13.21 -3.59
CA SER A 377 -18.61 -12.06 -2.78
C SER A 377 -19.22 -10.96 -3.64
N ARG A 378 -20.36 -11.23 -4.22
CA ARG A 378 -21.07 -10.25 -5.04
C ARG A 378 -21.36 -8.97 -4.24
N PRO A 379 -20.82 -7.81 -4.62
CA PRO A 379 -20.73 -6.65 -3.74
C PRO A 379 -22.11 -6.08 -3.34
N ASP A 380 -23.10 -6.05 -4.25
CA ASP A 380 -24.47 -5.62 -3.93
C ASP A 380 -25.10 -6.48 -2.85
N SER A 381 -24.93 -7.81 -2.96
CA SER A 381 -25.44 -8.78 -1.99
C SER A 381 -24.73 -8.64 -0.64
N MET A 382 -23.42 -8.43 -0.63
CA MET A 382 -22.65 -8.25 0.61
C MET A 382 -23.01 -6.96 1.33
N MET A 383 -23.23 -5.87 0.59
CA MET A 383 -23.71 -4.61 1.17
C MET A 383 -25.14 -4.74 1.71
N ALA A 384 -26.01 -5.49 1.02
CA ALA A 384 -27.36 -5.77 1.51
C ALA A 384 -27.37 -6.57 2.82
N LEU A 385 -26.37 -7.44 3.04
CA LEU A 385 -26.16 -8.14 4.31
C LEU A 385 -25.60 -7.21 5.41
N GLY A 386 -25.11 -6.02 5.04
CA GLY A 386 -24.61 -5.01 5.97
C GLY A 386 -23.07 -4.95 6.11
N TYR A 387 -22.30 -5.68 5.30
CA TYR A 387 -20.84 -5.64 5.35
C TYR A 387 -20.29 -4.30 4.87
N ASP A 388 -19.18 -3.90 5.49
CA ASP A 388 -18.27 -2.88 4.98
C ASP A 388 -17.24 -3.52 4.06
N LEU A 389 -17.08 -2.99 2.83
CA LEU A 389 -16.28 -3.60 1.78
C LEU A 389 -14.94 -2.90 1.56
N ILE A 390 -13.92 -3.70 1.30
CA ILE A 390 -12.68 -3.31 0.63
C ILE A 390 -12.77 -3.82 -0.81
N SER A 391 -12.71 -2.91 -1.80
CA SER A 391 -12.70 -3.25 -3.21
C SER A 391 -11.34 -3.82 -3.61
N ILE A 392 -11.31 -5.09 -3.97
CA ILE A 392 -10.09 -5.77 -4.44
C ILE A 392 -10.42 -6.74 -5.59
N PRO A 393 -11.10 -6.26 -6.65
CA PRO A 393 -11.61 -7.10 -7.72
C PRO A 393 -10.50 -7.84 -8.46
N ASP A 394 -10.63 -9.17 -8.56
CA ASP A 394 -9.64 -10.08 -9.13
C ASP A 394 -9.28 -9.75 -10.58
N ARG A 395 -10.28 -9.37 -11.38
CA ARG A 395 -10.07 -9.06 -12.81
C ARG A 395 -9.44 -7.70 -13.08
N GLU A 396 -9.46 -6.79 -12.11
CA GLU A 396 -8.94 -5.43 -12.29
C GLU A 396 -7.63 -5.18 -11.55
N VAL A 397 -7.44 -5.77 -10.35
CA VAL A 397 -6.35 -5.36 -9.46
C VAL A 397 -5.51 -6.53 -8.91
N TYR A 398 -5.65 -7.76 -9.44
CA TYR A 398 -4.76 -8.86 -9.11
C TYR A 398 -3.54 -8.87 -10.04
N ILE A 399 -2.36 -8.87 -9.47
CA ILE A 399 -1.09 -9.14 -10.13
C ILE A 399 -0.73 -10.59 -9.80
N VAL A 400 -0.71 -11.46 -10.82
CA VAL A 400 -0.35 -12.87 -10.67
C VAL A 400 0.72 -13.19 -11.71
N PRO A 401 2.00 -13.02 -11.36
CA PRO A 401 3.08 -13.12 -12.33
C PRO A 401 3.10 -14.44 -13.09
N LYS A 402 3.11 -14.35 -14.43
CA LYS A 402 3.16 -15.48 -15.38
C LYS A 402 2.00 -16.48 -15.31
N ALA A 403 0.94 -16.21 -14.57
CA ALA A 403 -0.19 -17.14 -14.43
C ALA A 403 -1.02 -17.27 -15.71
N GLY A 404 -1.11 -16.21 -16.52
CA GLY A 404 -1.84 -16.22 -17.79
C GLY A 404 -3.37 -16.05 -17.67
N TYR A 405 -3.95 -16.26 -16.50
CA TYR A 405 -5.39 -16.08 -16.22
C TYR A 405 -5.71 -14.78 -15.50
N TYR A 406 -4.73 -14.13 -14.90
CA TYR A 406 -4.79 -12.78 -14.32
C TYR A 406 -3.68 -11.89 -14.90
N HIS A 407 -3.61 -10.65 -14.45
CA HIS A 407 -2.60 -9.71 -14.95
C HIS A 407 -1.20 -10.06 -14.47
N ASP A 408 -0.25 -10.12 -15.40
CA ASP A 408 1.18 -10.10 -15.06
C ASP A 408 1.62 -8.68 -14.63
N TYR A 409 1.10 -7.67 -15.32
CA TYR A 409 1.15 -6.24 -14.95
C TYR A 409 -0.24 -5.65 -15.05
N LEU A 410 -0.66 -4.84 -14.09
CA LEU A 410 -1.96 -4.19 -14.16
C LEU A 410 -2.04 -3.23 -15.35
N ASP A 411 -3.21 -3.17 -16.00
CA ASP A 411 -3.51 -2.10 -16.95
C ASP A 411 -3.70 -0.77 -16.20
N CYS A 412 -2.59 -0.15 -15.82
CA CYS A 412 -2.58 1.10 -15.07
C CYS A 412 -3.26 2.25 -15.83
N ARG A 413 -3.29 2.23 -17.18
CA ARG A 413 -4.02 3.21 -17.97
C ARG A 413 -5.51 3.07 -17.76
N TRP A 414 -6.04 1.86 -17.94
CA TRP A 414 -7.45 1.61 -17.74
C TRP A 414 -7.88 1.93 -16.30
N LEU A 415 -7.08 1.52 -15.30
CA LEU A 415 -7.31 1.83 -13.89
C LEU A 415 -7.35 3.33 -13.63
N TYR A 416 -6.42 4.08 -14.18
CA TYR A 416 -6.36 5.53 -14.03
C TYR A 416 -7.58 6.24 -14.65
N GLU A 417 -7.98 5.81 -15.84
CA GLU A 417 -9.07 6.43 -16.59
C GLU A 417 -10.46 5.99 -16.08
N ASN A 418 -10.62 4.73 -15.64
CA ASN A 418 -11.94 4.13 -15.45
C ASN A 418 -12.24 3.60 -14.05
N TRP A 419 -11.23 3.19 -13.28
CA TRP A 419 -11.44 2.54 -12.00
C TRP A 419 -11.45 3.52 -10.82
N THR A 420 -12.27 3.22 -9.82
CA THR A 420 -12.19 3.71 -8.44
C THR A 420 -12.62 2.57 -7.52
N PRO A 421 -12.42 2.64 -6.20
CA PRO A 421 -12.95 1.62 -5.29
C PRO A 421 -14.44 1.36 -5.41
N ALA A 422 -15.21 2.26 -6.04
CA ALA A 422 -16.63 2.09 -6.32
C ALA A 422 -16.92 1.24 -7.58
N VAL A 423 -15.88 0.74 -8.25
CA VAL A 423 -15.98 -0.21 -9.38
C VAL A 423 -15.44 -1.55 -8.91
N ILE A 424 -16.28 -2.56 -8.79
CA ILE A 424 -15.94 -3.89 -8.24
C ILE A 424 -16.43 -4.96 -9.21
N ASN A 425 -15.55 -5.59 -9.95
CA ASN A 425 -15.87 -6.63 -10.95
C ASN A 425 -17.03 -6.24 -11.85
N GLY A 426 -16.91 -5.06 -12.48
CA GLY A 426 -17.94 -4.50 -13.39
C GLY A 426 -19.16 -3.89 -12.70
N ASN A 427 -19.38 -4.12 -11.41
CA ASN A 427 -20.44 -3.45 -10.65
C ASN A 427 -20.01 -2.01 -10.33
N LYS A 428 -20.87 -1.05 -10.60
CA LYS A 428 -20.62 0.38 -10.38
C LYS A 428 -21.53 0.91 -9.29
N PHE A 429 -20.92 1.52 -8.27
CA PHE A 429 -21.60 2.15 -7.15
C PHE A 429 -21.31 3.67 -7.13
N PRO A 430 -22.10 4.46 -6.39
CA PRO A 430 -21.75 5.85 -6.15
C PRO A 430 -20.38 5.96 -5.50
N GLU A 431 -19.54 6.87 -5.96
CA GLU A 431 -18.24 7.14 -5.32
C GLU A 431 -18.44 7.54 -3.85
N ARG A 432 -17.54 7.10 -3.00
CA ARG A 432 -17.59 7.34 -1.54
C ARG A 432 -18.85 6.73 -0.90
N HIS A 433 -19.38 5.65 -1.47
CA HIS A 433 -20.46 4.89 -0.82
C HIS A 433 -20.02 4.53 0.61
N PRO A 434 -20.86 4.75 1.64
CA PRO A 434 -20.46 4.60 3.05
C PRO A 434 -19.96 3.21 3.43
N GLN A 435 -20.45 2.15 2.76
CA GLN A 435 -20.00 0.78 2.98
C GLN A 435 -18.75 0.41 2.15
N ILE A 436 -18.35 1.18 1.14
CA ILE A 436 -17.10 0.95 0.40
C ILE A 436 -16.00 1.76 1.07
N LYS A 437 -15.23 1.10 1.95
CA LYS A 437 -14.21 1.79 2.77
C LYS A 437 -12.98 2.17 1.98
N GLY A 438 -12.76 1.55 0.83
CA GLY A 438 -11.62 1.83 -0.03
C GLY A 438 -11.30 0.67 -0.94
N GLY A 439 -10.03 0.60 -1.35
CA GLY A 439 -9.55 -0.45 -2.24
C GLY A 439 -8.17 -0.94 -1.90
N MET A 440 -7.83 -2.07 -2.49
CA MET A 440 -6.50 -2.68 -2.43
C MET A 440 -6.18 -3.29 -3.80
N PHE A 441 -4.92 -3.56 -4.05
CA PHE A 441 -4.49 -4.50 -5.07
C PHE A 441 -3.78 -5.68 -4.40
N ALA A 442 -3.72 -6.82 -5.07
CA ALA A 442 -3.03 -8.00 -4.58
C ALA A 442 -1.87 -8.39 -5.49
N VAL A 443 -0.79 -8.87 -4.89
CA VAL A 443 0.28 -9.59 -5.59
C VAL A 443 0.29 -11.03 -5.09
N TRP A 444 -0.22 -11.91 -5.92
CA TRP A 444 -0.25 -13.34 -5.68
C TRP A 444 0.93 -14.04 -6.36
N ASN A 445 1.40 -15.12 -5.77
CA ASN A 445 2.51 -15.91 -6.30
C ASN A 445 2.06 -17.34 -6.64
N ASP A 446 0.92 -17.48 -7.31
CA ASP A 446 0.28 -18.77 -7.64
C ASP A 446 1.19 -19.73 -8.38
N VAL A 447 1.97 -19.21 -9.33
CA VAL A 447 2.90 -20.00 -10.13
C VAL A 447 4.25 -20.05 -9.40
N VAL A 448 4.32 -20.91 -8.39
CA VAL A 448 5.55 -21.17 -7.64
C VAL A 448 6.61 -21.73 -8.58
N GLY A 449 7.85 -21.26 -8.47
CA GLY A 449 8.93 -21.70 -9.38
C GLY A 449 9.00 -20.95 -10.71
N ASN A 450 8.27 -19.83 -10.85
CA ASN A 450 8.19 -19.04 -12.08
C ASN A 450 9.47 -18.23 -12.42
N GLY A 451 10.51 -18.27 -11.61
CA GLY A 451 11.76 -17.54 -11.79
C GLY A 451 11.67 -16.04 -11.54
N ILE A 452 10.61 -15.56 -10.86
CA ILE A 452 10.42 -14.14 -10.55
C ILE A 452 11.13 -13.77 -9.25
N SER A 453 12.01 -12.77 -9.31
CA SER A 453 12.68 -12.19 -8.15
C SER A 453 11.77 -11.20 -7.40
N THR A 454 12.19 -10.80 -6.21
CA THR A 454 11.54 -9.71 -5.46
C THR A 454 11.57 -8.38 -6.21
N ARG A 455 12.61 -8.13 -7.00
CA ARG A 455 12.68 -6.97 -7.91
C ARG A 455 11.62 -7.03 -9.00
N ASP A 456 11.39 -8.20 -9.58
CA ASP A 456 10.35 -8.37 -10.61
C ASP A 456 8.95 -8.14 -10.03
N ILE A 457 8.72 -8.54 -8.78
CA ILE A 457 7.50 -8.21 -8.04
C ILE A 457 7.41 -6.68 -7.88
N HIS A 458 8.50 -6.04 -7.48
CA HIS A 458 8.54 -4.59 -7.30
C HIS A 458 8.26 -3.82 -8.59
N TYR A 459 8.82 -4.24 -9.73
CA TYR A 459 8.53 -3.64 -11.04
C TYR A 459 7.05 -3.73 -11.43
N ARG A 460 6.34 -4.77 -10.98
CA ARG A 460 4.89 -4.93 -11.20
C ARG A 460 4.07 -4.08 -10.24
N ALA A 461 4.45 -4.06 -8.98
CA ALA A 461 3.71 -3.39 -7.92
C ALA A 461 3.88 -1.86 -7.94
N MET A 462 5.03 -1.34 -8.33
CA MET A 462 5.33 0.10 -8.25
C MET A 462 4.42 0.97 -9.11
N PRO A 463 4.13 0.64 -10.39
CA PRO A 463 3.13 1.34 -11.19
C PRO A 463 1.72 1.24 -10.59
N ALA A 464 1.37 0.06 -10.05
CA ALA A 464 0.09 -0.17 -9.38
C ALA A 464 -0.07 0.73 -8.14
N ILE A 465 0.96 0.80 -7.27
CA ILE A 465 0.98 1.66 -6.07
C ILE A 465 0.69 3.11 -6.46
N ARG A 466 1.41 3.66 -7.43
CA ARG A 466 1.26 5.06 -7.86
C ARG A 466 -0.15 5.33 -8.40
N THR A 467 -0.63 4.48 -9.30
CA THR A 467 -1.93 4.63 -9.94
C THR A 467 -3.07 4.49 -8.95
N LEU A 468 -3.05 3.42 -8.15
CA LEU A 468 -4.14 3.12 -7.22
C LEU A 468 -4.14 4.07 -6.01
N ALA A 469 -2.98 4.51 -5.53
CA ALA A 469 -2.89 5.56 -4.53
C ALA A 469 -3.62 6.84 -5.00
N THR A 470 -3.41 7.24 -6.28
CA THR A 470 -4.11 8.37 -6.88
C THR A 470 -5.62 8.13 -6.90
N LYS A 471 -6.07 6.96 -7.38
CA LYS A 471 -7.50 6.65 -7.51
C LYS A 471 -8.22 6.51 -6.17
N MET A 472 -7.55 5.97 -5.17
CA MET A 472 -8.12 5.85 -3.82
C MET A 472 -8.10 7.18 -3.04
N TRP A 473 -7.19 8.09 -3.39
CA TRP A 473 -7.13 9.42 -2.77
C TRP A 473 -8.09 10.41 -3.43
N THR A 474 -8.14 10.45 -4.78
CA THR A 474 -8.85 11.46 -5.58
C THR A 474 -10.17 10.98 -6.19
N GLY A 475 -10.42 9.68 -6.24
CA GLY A 475 -11.56 9.11 -6.97
C GLY A 475 -11.40 9.29 -8.49
N SER A 476 -12.49 9.63 -9.16
CA SER A 476 -12.49 9.92 -10.60
C SER A 476 -11.98 11.32 -10.96
N ARG A 477 -11.75 12.18 -9.97
CA ARG A 477 -11.40 13.60 -10.18
C ARG A 477 -9.93 13.84 -10.46
N VAL A 478 -9.30 13.00 -11.29
CA VAL A 478 -7.96 13.23 -11.79
C VAL A 478 -7.99 14.32 -12.87
N SER A 479 -7.06 15.27 -12.84
CA SER A 479 -7.03 16.39 -13.78
C SER A 479 -6.01 16.22 -14.91
N MET A 480 -5.04 15.35 -14.72
CA MET A 480 -3.97 15.09 -15.69
C MET A 480 -4.36 13.96 -16.64
N ARG A 481 -3.97 14.07 -17.91
CA ARG A 481 -4.12 12.96 -18.86
C ARG A 481 -3.15 11.83 -18.53
N TRP A 482 -3.53 10.60 -18.81
CA TRP A 482 -2.72 9.42 -18.50
C TRP A 482 -1.28 9.50 -19.04
N ASP A 483 -1.09 9.88 -20.30
CA ASP A 483 0.24 9.88 -20.91
C ASP A 483 1.21 10.84 -20.17
N GLU A 484 0.71 12.02 -19.77
CA GLU A 484 1.48 12.97 -18.97
C GLU A 484 1.72 12.44 -17.55
N TYR A 485 0.69 11.88 -16.92
CA TYR A 485 0.79 11.29 -15.59
C TYR A 485 1.83 10.17 -15.57
N ALA A 486 1.74 9.20 -16.49
CA ALA A 486 2.62 8.05 -16.55
C ALA A 486 4.08 8.45 -16.77
N HIS A 487 4.32 9.40 -17.70
CA HIS A 487 5.66 9.93 -17.94
C HIS A 487 6.27 10.59 -16.69
N ARG A 488 5.49 11.44 -15.99
CA ARG A 488 5.97 12.12 -14.78
C ARG A 488 6.13 11.16 -13.60
N ALA A 489 5.23 10.19 -13.47
CA ALA A 489 5.26 9.19 -12.42
C ALA A 489 6.53 8.31 -12.48
N GLN A 490 7.02 7.98 -13.69
CA GLN A 490 8.28 7.24 -13.86
C GLN A 490 9.48 7.96 -13.25
N GLY A 491 9.49 9.30 -13.27
CA GLY A 491 10.55 10.12 -12.68
C GLY A 491 10.48 10.28 -11.15
N MET A 492 9.43 9.79 -10.48
CA MET A 492 9.26 9.95 -9.04
C MET A 492 10.07 8.91 -8.27
N ARG A 493 10.65 9.31 -7.13
CA ARG A 493 11.29 8.39 -6.19
C ARG A 493 10.34 7.33 -5.67
N GLU A 494 10.88 6.22 -5.22
CA GLU A 494 10.11 5.16 -4.56
C GLU A 494 9.67 5.59 -3.16
N ALA A 495 10.59 6.01 -2.32
CA ALA A 495 10.38 6.63 -1.01
C ALA A 495 11.70 7.15 -0.44
N PRO A 496 11.71 7.94 0.66
CA PRO A 496 12.92 8.23 1.41
C PRO A 496 13.59 6.94 1.89
N GLY A 497 14.90 6.80 1.63
CA GLY A 497 15.69 5.62 2.01
C GLY A 497 15.37 4.34 1.24
N VAL A 498 14.52 4.42 0.20
CA VAL A 498 14.17 3.28 -0.65
C VAL A 498 14.57 3.56 -2.09
N ASN A 499 15.39 2.70 -2.64
CA ASN A 499 15.80 2.71 -4.04
C ASN A 499 15.93 1.27 -4.54
N TYR A 500 14.85 0.51 -4.38
CA TYR A 500 14.83 -0.92 -4.67
C TYR A 500 15.08 -1.23 -6.15
N ALA A 501 14.51 -0.43 -7.04
CA ALA A 501 14.71 -0.56 -8.47
C ALA A 501 16.01 0.11 -8.96
N GLY A 502 16.69 0.91 -8.14
CA GLY A 502 17.91 1.61 -8.52
C GLY A 502 17.69 2.78 -9.49
N TRP A 503 16.48 3.31 -9.57
CA TRP A 503 16.11 4.33 -10.58
C TRP A 503 16.60 5.75 -10.28
N HIS A 504 16.99 6.07 -9.04
CA HIS A 504 17.21 7.45 -8.60
C HIS A 504 18.59 7.73 -8.00
N ALA A 505 19.56 6.83 -8.17
CA ALA A 505 20.92 7.15 -7.77
C ALA A 505 21.63 7.88 -8.92
N PRO A 506 21.88 9.20 -8.82
CA PRO A 506 22.69 9.91 -9.82
C PRO A 506 24.06 9.25 -9.90
N GLY A 507 24.42 8.72 -11.07
CA GLY A 507 25.72 8.10 -11.31
C GLY A 507 25.83 6.61 -10.97
N VAL A 508 24.78 5.96 -10.48
CA VAL A 508 24.74 4.50 -10.40
C VAL A 508 24.38 3.96 -11.77
N VAL A 509 25.37 3.53 -12.52
CA VAL A 509 25.17 2.60 -13.61
C VAL A 509 24.71 1.29 -12.95
N LEU A 510 23.51 0.84 -13.26
CA LEU A 510 23.07 -0.52 -12.89
C LEU A 510 24.04 -1.48 -13.58
N GLU A 511 25.09 -1.90 -12.89
CA GLU A 511 25.84 -3.06 -13.33
C GLU A 511 24.84 -4.22 -13.32
N LYS A 512 24.60 -4.80 -14.51
CA LYS A 512 23.94 -6.08 -14.59
C LYS A 512 24.71 -7.01 -13.66
N ALA A 513 24.03 -7.56 -12.67
CA ALA A 513 24.64 -8.59 -11.85
C ALA A 513 25.08 -9.71 -12.79
N VAL A 514 26.37 -9.80 -13.03
CA VAL A 514 26.95 -10.89 -13.81
C VAL A 514 27.12 -12.04 -12.83
N VAL A 515 26.12 -12.93 -12.83
CA VAL A 515 26.22 -14.18 -12.08
C VAL A 515 27.31 -15.04 -12.72
N ARG A 516 28.35 -15.32 -11.98
CA ARG A 516 29.42 -16.23 -12.42
C ARG A 516 29.16 -17.62 -11.84
N PRO A 517 29.52 -18.70 -12.53
CA PRO A 517 29.47 -20.02 -11.96
C PRO A 517 30.26 -20.08 -10.65
N GLY A 518 29.60 -20.44 -9.54
CA GLY A 518 30.20 -20.49 -8.19
C GLY A 518 29.87 -19.29 -7.28
N ASP A 519 29.17 -18.27 -7.76
CA ASP A 519 28.68 -17.19 -6.91
C ASP A 519 27.56 -17.73 -6.00
N THR A 520 27.69 -17.47 -4.70
CA THR A 520 26.57 -17.65 -3.76
C THR A 520 25.64 -16.47 -3.94
N LEU A 521 24.52 -16.70 -4.60
CA LEU A 521 23.50 -15.68 -4.78
C LEU A 521 22.62 -15.67 -3.53
N ASP A 522 22.42 -14.47 -2.97
CA ASP A 522 21.47 -14.25 -1.90
C ASP A 522 20.06 -14.53 -2.43
N ALA A 523 19.21 -15.21 -1.66
CA ALA A 523 17.81 -15.46 -1.98
C ALA A 523 17.05 -14.19 -2.38
N ASP A 524 17.46 -13.03 -1.84
CA ASP A 524 16.92 -11.71 -2.20
C ASP A 524 17.31 -11.24 -3.61
N GLN A 525 18.42 -11.70 -4.13
CA GLN A 525 18.91 -11.32 -5.46
C GLN A 525 18.30 -12.19 -6.56
N ILE A 526 17.98 -13.44 -6.25
CA ILE A 526 17.49 -14.40 -7.24
C ILE A 526 15.99 -14.63 -7.12
N GLY A 527 15.40 -14.35 -5.98
CA GLY A 527 14.05 -14.83 -5.67
C GLY A 527 14.00 -16.35 -5.59
N TRP A 528 13.23 -16.86 -4.70
CA TRP A 528 13.10 -18.25 -4.28
C TRP A 528 12.77 -19.24 -5.37
N ASN A 529 12.18 -18.79 -6.43
CA ASN A 529 11.59 -19.62 -7.47
C ASN A 529 12.32 -19.44 -8.80
N TYR A 530 13.63 -19.29 -8.74
CA TYR A 530 14.41 -19.29 -9.96
C TYR A 530 14.48 -20.72 -10.49
N ASP A 531 13.69 -20.99 -11.51
CA ASP A 531 13.97 -22.13 -12.38
C ASP A 531 15.11 -21.71 -13.30
N VAL A 532 16.33 -22.09 -12.92
CA VAL A 532 17.51 -21.93 -13.76
C VAL A 532 17.52 -23.11 -14.73
N SER A 533 16.60 -23.12 -15.68
CA SER A 533 16.77 -23.94 -16.87
C SER A 533 17.85 -23.28 -17.72
N PHE A 534 19.05 -23.83 -17.66
CA PHE A 534 20.14 -23.53 -18.59
C PHE A 534 19.88 -24.13 -19.96
#